data_2d8106e927392facd40db57384e72d1c
#
_entry.id   2d8106e927392facd40db57384e72d1c
#
_cell.length_a   1.000
_cell.length_b   1.000
_cell.length_c   1.000
_cell.angle_alpha   90.00
_cell.angle_beta   90.00
_cell.angle_gamma   90.00
#
_symmetry.space_group_name_H-M   'P 1'
#
loop_
_entity.id
_entity.type
_entity.pdbx_description
1 polymer ?
#
loop_
_entity_poly.entity_id
_entity_poly.type
_entity_poly.pdbx_seq_one_letter_code
_entity_poly.pdbx_strand_id
1 'polypeptide(L)'
;MDFIENKKRNVRSSSVTIGKRTYFFYLMATAKGDYYLVITESRHIHDDVYEKQKIFLYKEDFFKFCNAYEDVMSFMKAEKPEYFVEREAFVVEEEDK
;
A
#
# COMPACT_ATOMS: atom_id res chain seq x y z
N MET A 1 14.93 -19.92 -22.18
CA MET A 1 14.09 -19.60 -21.87
C MET A 1 13.72 -18.35 -21.59
N ASP A 2 13.08 -17.80 -22.35
CA ASP A 2 12.68 -16.56 -22.22
C ASP A 2 11.78 -16.31 -21.15
N PHE A 3 10.91 -17.20 -20.89
CA PHE A 3 9.98 -16.92 -19.86
C PHE A 3 10.69 -16.79 -18.54
N ILE A 4 11.83 -17.35 -18.42
CA ILE A 4 12.53 -17.23 -17.20
C ILE A 4 13.05 -15.87 -17.04
N GLU A 5 13.46 -15.26 -18.10
CA GLU A 5 13.99 -13.95 -17.99
C GLU A 5 12.96 -12.94 -17.73
N ASN A 6 11.72 -13.25 -18.02
CA ASN A 6 10.71 -12.29 -17.73
C ASN A 6 10.06 -12.54 -16.42
N LYS A 7 10.60 -13.49 -15.68
CA LYS A 7 9.99 -13.80 -14.42
C LYS A 7 10.11 -12.68 -13.46
N LYS A 8 9.03 -12.39 -12.77
CA LYS A 8 9.01 -11.37 -11.77
C LYS A 8 8.91 -12.05 -10.43
N ARG A 9 9.41 -11.44 -9.41
CA ARG A 9 9.32 -12.03 -8.09
C ARG A 9 8.95 -10.99 -7.07
N ASN A 10 8.30 -11.45 -6.03
CA ASN A 10 7.92 -10.60 -4.94
C ASN A 10 9.09 -10.52 -3.97
N VAL A 11 9.55 -9.33 -3.69
CA VAL A 11 10.68 -9.15 -2.80
C VAL A 11 10.19 -8.96 -1.38
N ARG A 12 9.12 -8.21 -1.22
CA ARG A 12 8.61 -7.96 0.12
C ARG A 12 7.20 -7.45 -0.03
N SER A 13 6.33 -7.81 0.88
CA SER A 13 4.97 -7.32 0.81
C SER A 13 4.47 -6.95 2.21
N SER A 14 3.50 -6.11 2.24
CA SER A 14 2.88 -5.69 3.47
C SER A 14 1.44 -5.37 3.15
N SER A 15 0.58 -5.44 4.12
CA SER A 15 -0.81 -5.10 3.89
C SER A 15 -1.43 -4.54 5.16
N VAL A 16 -2.47 -3.78 4.99
CA VAL A 16 -3.20 -3.25 6.13
C VAL A 16 -4.67 -3.25 5.76
N THR A 17 -5.51 -3.71 6.66
CA THR A 17 -6.94 -3.77 6.43
C THR A 17 -7.61 -2.76 7.34
N ILE A 18 -8.44 -1.91 6.77
CA ILE A 18 -9.14 -0.90 7.51
C ILE A 18 -10.60 -0.96 7.08
N GLY A 19 -11.43 -1.53 7.91
CA GLY A 19 -12.84 -1.68 7.58
C GLY A 19 -13.00 -2.59 6.38
N LYS A 20 -13.61 -2.08 5.34
CA LYS A 20 -13.86 -2.88 4.15
C LYS A 20 -12.76 -2.71 3.12
N ARG A 21 -11.72 -1.98 3.43
CA ARG A 21 -10.64 -1.76 2.50
C ARG A 21 -9.39 -2.45 2.97
N THR A 22 -8.64 -3.00 2.03
CA THR A 22 -7.33 -3.56 2.32
C THR A 22 -6.36 -2.95 1.34
N TYR A 23 -5.23 -2.49 1.84
CA TYR A 23 -4.20 -1.92 1.02
C TYR A 23 -3.03 -2.89 1.03
N PHE A 24 -2.60 -3.28 -0.17
CA PHE A 24 -1.47 -4.21 -0.29
C PHE A 24 -0.31 -3.45 -0.92
N PHE A 25 0.87 -3.67 -0.38
CA PHE A 25 2.07 -3.06 -0.91
C PHE A 25 2.99 -4.19 -1.34
N TYR A 26 3.20 -4.33 -2.63
CA TYR A 26 4.05 -5.40 -3.13
C TYR A 26 5.30 -4.81 -3.75
N LEU A 27 6.46 -5.11 -3.18
CA LEU A 27 7.72 -4.69 -3.77
C LEU A 27 8.14 -5.83 -4.68
N MET A 28 8.20 -5.56 -5.96
CA MET A 28 8.47 -6.58 -6.96
C MET A 28 9.82 -6.32 -7.62
N ALA A 29 10.38 -7.33 -8.19
CA ALA A 29 11.63 -7.19 -8.93
C ALA A 29 11.43 -7.81 -10.30
N THR A 30 11.96 -7.14 -11.33
CA THR A 30 11.94 -7.68 -12.67
C THR A 30 13.04 -8.72 -12.77
N ALA A 31 13.10 -9.42 -13.88
CA ALA A 31 14.14 -10.40 -14.11
C ALA A 31 15.51 -9.77 -14.06
N LYS A 32 15.62 -8.50 -14.39
CA LYS A 32 16.91 -7.83 -14.36
C LYS A 32 17.25 -7.32 -12.98
N GLY A 33 16.35 -7.45 -12.06
CA GLY A 33 16.62 -6.99 -10.70
C GLY A 33 16.17 -5.58 -10.38
N ASP A 34 15.47 -4.94 -11.28
CA ASP A 34 14.97 -3.59 -10.99
C ASP A 34 13.70 -3.72 -10.16
N TYR A 35 13.58 -2.90 -9.17
CA TYR A 35 12.41 -2.94 -8.29
C TYR A 35 11.31 -2.03 -8.78
N TYR A 36 10.09 -2.43 -8.52
CA TYR A 36 8.94 -1.55 -8.71
C TYR A 36 7.92 -1.90 -7.64
N LEU A 37 7.08 -0.95 -7.32
CA LEU A 37 6.12 -1.11 -6.25
C LEU A 37 4.72 -1.15 -6.83
N VAL A 38 3.91 -2.08 -6.35
CA VAL A 38 2.50 -2.12 -6.74
C VAL A 38 1.69 -1.90 -5.47
N ILE A 39 0.86 -0.88 -5.48
CA ILE A 39 -0.02 -0.62 -4.35
C ILE A 39 -1.41 -0.96 -4.84
N THR A 40 -2.09 -1.86 -4.15
CA THR A 40 -3.42 -2.29 -4.53
C THR A 40 -4.39 -1.96 -3.42
N GLU A 41 -5.47 -1.31 -3.78
CA GLU A 41 -6.56 -1.08 -2.85
C GLU A 41 -7.64 -2.06 -3.21
N SER A 42 -8.11 -2.86 -2.26
CA SER A 42 -9.19 -3.81 -2.49
C SER A 42 -10.31 -3.39 -1.56
N ARG A 43 -11.47 -3.15 -2.10
CA ARG A 43 -12.60 -2.74 -1.30
C ARG A 43 -13.70 -3.77 -1.43
N HIS A 44 -14.18 -4.25 -0.30
CA HIS A 44 -15.25 -5.25 -0.30
C HIS A 44 -16.58 -4.55 -0.53
N ILE A 45 -17.32 -4.98 -1.53
CA ILE A 45 -18.60 -4.38 -1.85
C ILE A 45 -19.72 -5.20 -1.20
N HIS A 46 -19.83 -6.46 -1.55
CA HIS A 46 -20.78 -7.33 -0.90
C HIS A 46 -20.43 -8.76 -1.27
N ASP A 47 -20.79 -9.70 -0.46
CA ASP A 47 -20.54 -11.13 -0.68
C ASP A 47 -19.11 -11.36 -1.14
N ASP A 48 -18.92 -11.88 -2.33
CA ASP A 48 -17.60 -12.14 -2.82
C ASP A 48 -17.18 -11.08 -3.84
N VAL A 49 -17.85 -9.98 -3.85
CA VAL A 49 -17.58 -8.93 -4.82
C VAL A 49 -16.62 -7.91 -4.24
N TYR A 50 -15.50 -7.68 -4.93
CA TYR A 50 -14.50 -6.72 -4.50
C TYR A 50 -14.15 -5.81 -5.67
N GLU A 51 -13.80 -4.59 -5.35
CA GLU A 51 -13.36 -3.65 -6.34
C GLU A 51 -11.90 -3.42 -6.07
N LYS A 52 -11.06 -3.50 -7.06
CA LYS A 52 -9.62 -3.33 -6.87
C LYS A 52 -9.07 -2.28 -7.78
N GLN A 53 -8.12 -1.51 -7.26
CA GLN A 53 -7.44 -0.51 -8.04
C GLN A 53 -5.98 -0.64 -7.74
N LYS A 54 -5.14 -0.45 -8.75
CA LYS A 54 -3.71 -0.63 -8.58
C LYS A 54 -2.95 0.59 -9.06
N ILE A 55 -1.86 0.87 -8.40
CA ILE A 55 -0.96 1.93 -8.77
C ILE A 55 0.39 1.29 -8.93
N PHE A 56 1.05 1.54 -10.06
CA PHE A 56 2.38 0.99 -10.30
C PHE A 56 3.38 2.12 -10.25
N LEU A 57 4.43 1.95 -9.46
CA LEU A 57 5.47 2.95 -9.34
C LEU A 57 6.79 2.29 -9.69
N TYR A 58 7.47 2.84 -10.67
CA TYR A 58 8.73 2.29 -11.12
C TYR A 58 9.87 3.10 -10.53
N LYS A 59 11.08 2.61 -10.66
CA LYS A 59 12.21 3.24 -9.97
C LYS A 59 12.36 4.71 -10.34
N GLU A 60 11.96 5.08 -11.55
CA GLU A 60 12.06 6.47 -11.97
C GLU A 60 11.06 7.36 -11.26
N ASP A 61 10.01 6.75 -10.69
CA ASP A 61 8.95 7.49 -10.05
C ASP A 61 9.14 7.67 -8.56
N PHE A 62 9.96 6.84 -7.96
CA PHE A 62 10.02 6.79 -6.50
C PHE A 62 10.39 8.11 -5.84
N PHE A 63 11.40 8.74 -6.34
CA PHE A 63 11.87 9.97 -5.68
C PHE A 63 10.78 11.03 -5.64
N LYS A 64 10.16 11.28 -6.78
CA LYS A 64 9.15 12.31 -6.85
C LYS A 64 7.88 11.92 -6.09
N PHE A 65 7.50 10.64 -6.19
CA PHE A 65 6.32 10.20 -5.49
C PHE A 65 6.52 10.32 -3.98
N CYS A 66 7.66 9.88 -3.48
CA CYS A 66 7.92 9.95 -2.05
C CYS A 66 7.95 11.37 -1.55
N ASN A 67 8.55 12.27 -2.32
CA ASN A 67 8.60 13.66 -1.90
C ASN A 67 7.20 14.27 -1.81
N ALA A 68 6.35 13.97 -2.78
CA ALA A 68 5.00 14.53 -2.76
C ALA A 68 4.22 13.93 -1.59
N TYR A 69 4.39 12.64 -1.36
CA TYR A 69 3.69 11.96 -0.27
C TYR A 69 4.13 12.54 1.06
N GLU A 70 5.43 12.69 1.26
CA GLU A 70 5.94 13.21 2.50
C GLU A 70 5.51 14.65 2.73
N ASP A 71 5.46 15.43 1.69
CA ASP A 71 5.06 16.81 1.80
C ASP A 71 3.64 16.89 2.36
N VAL A 72 2.71 16.15 1.79
CA VAL A 72 1.33 16.19 2.24
C VAL A 72 1.19 15.57 3.60
N MET A 73 1.89 14.46 3.85
CA MET A 73 1.78 13.78 5.13
C MET A 73 2.34 14.65 6.26
N SER A 74 3.43 15.34 5.99
CA SER A 74 4.01 16.19 7.02
C SER A 74 3.07 17.33 7.38
N PHE A 75 2.43 17.89 6.38
CA PHE A 75 1.50 18.95 6.62
C PHE A 75 0.34 18.44 7.48
N MET A 76 -0.20 17.27 7.13
CA MET A 76 -1.32 16.72 7.86
C MET A 76 -0.93 16.39 9.29
N LYS A 77 0.27 15.87 9.50
CA LYS A 77 0.71 15.52 10.84
C LYS A 77 0.83 16.76 11.72
N ALA A 78 1.20 17.87 11.11
CA ALA A 78 1.31 19.10 11.86
C ALA A 78 -0.07 19.66 12.19
N GLU A 79 -1.01 19.53 11.26
CA GLU A 79 -2.34 20.08 11.48
C GLU A 79 -3.21 19.18 12.32
N LYS A 80 -3.10 17.89 12.15
CA LYS A 80 -3.96 16.94 12.84
C LYS A 80 -3.14 15.80 13.42
N PRO A 81 -2.27 16.08 14.36
CA PRO A 81 -1.44 15.03 14.94
C PRO A 81 -2.24 13.90 15.56
N GLU A 82 -3.44 14.19 16.00
CA GLU A 82 -4.26 13.18 16.63
C GLU A 82 -4.65 12.07 15.67
N TYR A 83 -4.55 12.29 14.38
CA TYR A 83 -4.87 11.25 13.41
C TYR A 83 -3.79 10.17 13.38
N PHE A 84 -2.62 10.48 13.89
CA PHE A 84 -1.48 9.58 13.79
C PHE A 84 -1.08 8.91 15.09
N VAL A 85 -1.97 8.96 16.07
CA VAL A 85 -1.67 8.35 17.34
C VAL A 85 -2.32 6.97 17.38
N GLU A 86 -1.56 5.98 17.77
CA GLU A 86 -2.08 4.65 17.84
C GLU A 86 -3.00 4.53 19.01
N ARG A 87 -4.19 4.01 18.83
CA ARG A 87 -5.14 3.95 19.88
C ARG A 87 -5.49 2.55 20.17
N GLU A 88 -4.62 1.82 20.72
CA GLU A 88 -4.83 0.51 21.02
C GLU A 88 -6.03 0.20 21.75
N ALA A 89 -6.28 0.92 22.70
CA ALA A 89 -7.40 0.70 23.52
C ALA A 89 -8.64 0.75 22.73
N PHE A 90 -8.70 1.63 21.80
CA PHE A 90 -9.76 1.76 21.03
C PHE A 90 -10.02 0.58 20.27
N VAL A 91 -9.05 0.02 19.78
CA VAL A 91 -9.15 -1.05 18.98
C VAL A 91 -9.89 -2.13 19.61
N VAL A 92 -9.64 -2.29 20.76
CA VAL A 92 -10.28 -3.26 21.45
C VAL A 92 -11.70 -3.23 21.40
N GLU A 93 -12.20 -2.15 21.54
CA GLU A 93 -13.53 -2.07 21.56
C GLU A 93 -14.17 -2.07 20.39
N GLU A 94 -13.72 -1.71 19.70
CA GLU A 94 -14.37 -1.63 18.74
C GLU A 94 -14.72 -2.41 18.08
N GLU A 95 -14.73 -2.53 18.41
CA GLU A 95 -15.03 -3.08 18.07
C GLU A 95 -15.84 -3.52 17.88
N ASP A 96 -16.01 -3.45 18.14
CA ASP A 96 -16.68 -3.80 18.08
C ASP A 96 -17.46 -3.68 17.68
N LYS A 97 -17.59 -3.35 17.84
CA LYS A 97 -18.09 -3.12 17.59
C LYS A 97 -18.38 -3.05 17.10
#